data_f053b24096a25f767ffc755ff22c59ff
#
_entry.id   f053b24096a25f767ffc755ff22c59ff
#
_cell.length_a   1.000
_cell.length_b   1.000
_cell.length_c   1.000
_cell.angle_alpha   90.00
_cell.angle_beta   90.00
_cell.angle_gamma   90.00
#
_symmetry.space_group_name_H-M   'P 1'
#
loop_
_entity.id
_entity.type
_entity.pdbx_description
1 polymer ?
#
loop_
_entity_poly.entity_id
_entity_poly.type
_entity_poly.pdbx_seq_one_letter_code
_entity_poly.pdbx_strand_id
1 'polypeptide(L)'
;MSRRKTSDPFWWSLFSVGGVVAAFLVPVHLFLHGLAIPLGWVSLSHAQLFALLQQPVIKFYLLVLIALPLYHSAHRFRFVLEDIGLHGLRTPVALLSYGGALIGTAITLWVLWQI
;
A
#
# COMPACT_ATOMS: atom_id res chain seq x y z
N MET A 1 20.10 22.80 20.78
CA MET A 1 18.81 22.35 20.27
C MET A 1 18.97 21.63 18.95
N SER A 2 18.54 20.41 18.91
CA SER A 2 18.66 19.62 17.69
C SER A 2 17.59 20.07 16.70
N ARG A 3 18.02 20.40 15.51
CA ARG A 3 17.07 20.72 14.45
C ARG A 3 16.62 19.44 13.79
N ARG A 4 15.38 19.11 14.03
CA ARG A 4 14.77 18.01 13.29
C ARG A 4 14.78 18.35 11.83
N LYS A 5 15.14 17.39 11.02
CA LYS A 5 15.15 17.59 9.59
C LYS A 5 13.74 17.77 9.07
N THR A 6 13.65 18.45 7.97
CA THR A 6 12.39 18.72 7.30
C THR A 6 11.74 17.48 6.70
N SER A 7 12.41 16.33 6.75
CA SER A 7 11.87 15.07 6.25
C SER A 7 10.71 14.52 7.09
N ASP A 8 10.65 14.88 8.39
CA ASP A 8 9.58 14.38 9.26
C ASP A 8 8.18 14.70 8.73
N PRO A 9 7.87 15.95 8.32
CA PRO A 9 6.58 16.24 7.72
C PRO A 9 6.30 15.46 6.44
N PHE A 10 7.33 15.21 5.63
CA PHE A 10 7.18 14.42 4.41
C PHE A 10 6.76 12.98 4.73
N TRP A 11 7.46 12.33 5.65
CA TRP A 11 7.13 10.95 6.03
C TRP A 11 5.78 10.84 6.70
N TRP A 12 5.44 11.83 7.51
CA TRP A 12 4.13 11.87 8.14
C TRP A 12 3.02 12.06 7.12
N SER A 13 3.24 12.94 6.14
CA SER A 13 2.28 13.15 5.06
C SER A 13 2.08 11.87 4.26
N LEU A 14 3.17 11.16 3.96
CA LEU A 14 3.12 9.90 3.23
C LEU A 14 2.32 8.85 4.01
N PHE A 15 2.53 8.78 5.32
CA PHE A 15 1.78 7.90 6.20
C PHE A 15 0.29 8.25 6.18
N SER A 16 -0.05 9.53 6.30
CA SER A 16 -1.44 9.99 6.31
C SER A 16 -2.14 9.71 4.99
N VAL A 17 -1.48 9.99 3.87
CA VAL A 17 -2.04 9.72 2.55
C VAL A 17 -2.25 8.23 2.36
N GLY A 18 -1.31 7.41 2.83
CA GLY A 18 -1.46 5.95 2.80
C GLY A 18 -2.69 5.49 3.56
N GLY A 19 -2.94 6.09 4.72
CA GLY A 19 -4.14 5.80 5.51
C GLY A 19 -5.43 6.20 4.82
N VAL A 20 -5.43 7.36 4.16
CA VAL A 20 -6.60 7.82 3.40
C VAL A 20 -6.87 6.88 2.22
N VAL A 21 -5.84 6.50 1.47
CA VAL A 21 -5.98 5.56 0.36
C VAL A 21 -6.52 4.23 0.88
N ALA A 22 -5.98 3.72 1.97
CA ALA A 22 -6.45 2.46 2.56
C ALA A 22 -7.90 2.56 3.01
N ALA A 23 -8.29 3.67 3.63
CA ALA A 23 -9.63 3.82 4.19
C ALA A 23 -10.71 4.01 3.13
N PHE A 24 -10.39 4.65 2.01
CA PHE A 24 -11.41 5.01 1.02
C PHE A 24 -11.32 4.18 -0.25
N LEU A 25 -10.12 3.95 -0.78
CA LEU A 25 -9.98 3.28 -2.07
C LEU A 25 -9.95 1.76 -1.95
N VAL A 26 -9.31 1.22 -0.93
CA VAL A 26 -9.24 -0.23 -0.77
C VAL A 26 -10.62 -0.85 -0.56
N PRO A 27 -11.50 -0.29 0.30
CA PRO A 27 -12.86 -0.83 0.41
C PRO A 27 -13.65 -0.78 -0.90
N VAL A 28 -13.47 0.27 -1.71
CA VAL A 28 -14.12 0.36 -3.02
C VAL A 28 -13.69 -0.81 -3.91
N HIS A 29 -12.40 -1.10 -3.96
CA HIS A 29 -11.89 -2.22 -4.75
C HIS A 29 -12.32 -3.56 -4.20
N LEU A 30 -12.37 -3.71 -2.88
CA LEU A 30 -12.86 -4.95 -2.25
C LEU A 30 -14.33 -5.18 -2.61
N PHE A 31 -15.14 -4.13 -2.56
CA PHE A 31 -16.55 -4.23 -2.95
C PHE A 31 -16.68 -4.58 -4.43
N LEU A 32 -15.96 -3.89 -5.28
CA LEU A 32 -16.05 -4.10 -6.72
C LEU A 32 -15.60 -5.51 -7.12
N HIS A 33 -14.41 -5.90 -6.73
CA HIS A 33 -13.83 -7.17 -7.16
C HIS A 33 -14.29 -8.36 -6.33
N GLY A 34 -14.61 -8.14 -5.07
CA GLY A 34 -15.04 -9.21 -4.18
C GLY A 34 -16.53 -9.49 -4.19
N LEU A 35 -17.35 -8.53 -4.64
CA LEU A 35 -18.79 -8.65 -4.55
C LEU A 35 -19.49 -8.30 -5.85
N ALA A 36 -19.29 -7.09 -6.37
CA ALA A 36 -20.07 -6.61 -7.51
C ALA A 36 -19.82 -7.41 -8.79
N ILE A 37 -18.55 -7.69 -9.10
CA ILE A 37 -18.20 -8.48 -10.28
C ILE A 37 -18.61 -9.94 -10.13
N PRO A 38 -18.29 -10.65 -9.04
CA PRO A 38 -18.71 -12.04 -8.88
C PRO A 38 -20.21 -12.23 -8.88
N LEU A 39 -21.00 -11.28 -8.36
CA LEU A 39 -22.44 -11.35 -8.32
C LEU A 39 -23.10 -10.90 -9.62
N GLY A 40 -22.33 -10.47 -10.60
CA GLY A 40 -22.85 -10.05 -11.89
C GLY A 40 -23.46 -8.65 -11.91
N TRP A 41 -23.28 -7.87 -10.85
CA TRP A 41 -23.76 -6.48 -10.82
C TRP A 41 -22.96 -5.59 -11.79
N VAL A 42 -21.70 -5.92 -11.95
CA VAL A 42 -20.82 -5.24 -12.92
C VAL A 42 -20.23 -6.31 -13.82
N SER A 43 -20.37 -6.10 -15.12
CA SER A 43 -19.82 -7.02 -16.12
C SER A 43 -18.45 -6.53 -16.56
N LEU A 44 -17.43 -7.29 -16.20
CA LEU A 44 -16.05 -6.98 -16.58
C LEU A 44 -15.34 -8.28 -16.90
N SER A 45 -15.05 -8.50 -18.16
CA SER A 45 -14.36 -9.72 -18.58
C SER A 45 -12.88 -9.65 -18.25
N HIS A 46 -12.24 -10.82 -18.22
CA HIS A 46 -10.79 -10.91 -18.02
C HIS A 46 -10.03 -10.08 -19.06
N ALA A 47 -10.46 -10.15 -20.31
CA ALA A 47 -9.81 -9.40 -21.39
C ALA A 47 -9.93 -7.89 -21.19
N GLN A 48 -11.11 -7.42 -20.77
CA GLN A 48 -11.31 -6.01 -20.49
C GLN A 48 -10.46 -5.53 -19.31
N LEU A 49 -10.41 -6.31 -18.25
CA LEU A 49 -9.60 -5.99 -17.10
C LEU A 49 -8.12 -5.95 -17.46
N PHE A 50 -7.66 -6.95 -18.19
CA PHE A 50 -6.26 -7.01 -18.63
C PHE A 50 -5.89 -5.80 -19.49
N ALA A 51 -6.78 -5.39 -20.40
CA ALA A 51 -6.56 -4.21 -21.23
C ALA A 51 -6.45 -2.94 -20.39
N LEU A 52 -7.26 -2.81 -19.33
CA LEU A 52 -7.15 -1.69 -18.41
C LEU A 52 -5.79 -1.69 -17.68
N LEU A 53 -5.35 -2.85 -17.23
CA LEU A 53 -4.09 -2.98 -16.51
C LEU A 53 -2.88 -2.65 -17.37
N GLN A 54 -3.00 -2.74 -18.68
CA GLN A 54 -1.91 -2.39 -19.59
C GLN A 54 -1.72 -0.88 -19.77
N GLN A 55 -2.69 -0.08 -19.37
CA GLN A 55 -2.60 1.36 -19.53
C GLN A 55 -1.65 1.96 -18.48
N PRO A 56 -0.71 2.84 -18.88
CA PRO A 56 0.26 3.41 -17.93
C PRO A 56 -0.37 4.15 -16.78
N VAL A 57 -1.48 4.87 -17.01
CA VAL A 57 -2.18 5.60 -15.96
C VAL A 57 -2.73 4.64 -14.92
N ILE A 58 -3.31 3.53 -15.36
CA ILE A 58 -3.84 2.52 -14.46
C ILE A 58 -2.73 1.83 -13.69
N LYS A 59 -1.60 1.56 -14.34
CA LYS A 59 -0.42 0.99 -13.65
C LYS A 59 0.07 1.91 -12.55
N PHE A 60 0.16 3.20 -12.84
CA PHE A 60 0.56 4.18 -11.83
C PHE A 60 -0.43 4.22 -10.67
N TYR A 61 -1.73 4.24 -10.98
CA TYR A 61 -2.78 4.21 -9.97
C TYR A 61 -2.66 2.98 -9.07
N LEU A 62 -2.44 1.80 -9.65
CA LEU A 62 -2.29 0.57 -8.89
C LEU A 62 -1.03 0.58 -8.02
N LEU A 63 0.06 1.15 -8.53
CA LEU A 63 1.27 1.28 -7.75
C LEU A 63 1.01 2.12 -6.50
N VAL A 64 0.35 3.26 -6.66
CA VAL A 64 -0.02 4.12 -5.54
C VAL A 64 -0.98 3.40 -4.59
N LEU A 65 -1.99 2.75 -5.14
CA LEU A 65 -3.00 2.03 -4.37
C LEU A 65 -2.39 0.92 -3.49
N ILE A 66 -1.34 0.28 -3.97
CA ILE A 66 -0.71 -0.81 -3.25
C ILE A 66 0.42 -0.31 -2.35
N ALA A 67 1.30 0.53 -2.88
CA ALA A 67 2.49 0.97 -2.16
C ALA A 67 2.17 1.84 -0.94
N LEU A 68 1.26 2.79 -1.07
CA LEU A 68 0.95 3.69 0.04
C LEU A 68 0.28 2.97 1.21
N PRO A 69 -0.73 2.11 1.01
CA PRO A 69 -1.24 1.31 2.12
C PRO A 69 -0.22 0.35 2.72
N LEU A 70 0.69 -0.20 1.92
CA LEU A 70 1.77 -1.03 2.45
C LEU A 70 2.66 -0.24 3.40
N TYR A 71 3.07 0.96 3.00
CA TYR A 71 3.87 1.82 3.85
C TYR A 71 3.10 2.20 5.12
N HIS A 72 1.84 2.59 4.97
CA HIS A 72 1.00 2.93 6.11
C HIS A 72 0.89 1.75 7.09
N SER A 73 0.63 0.57 6.57
CA SER A 73 0.50 -0.65 7.38
C SER A 73 1.82 -1.01 8.06
N ALA A 74 2.93 -0.90 7.36
CA ALA A 74 4.24 -1.20 7.92
C ALA A 74 4.58 -0.25 9.06
N HIS A 75 4.32 1.04 8.87
CA HIS A 75 4.59 2.05 9.89
C HIS A 75 3.72 1.81 11.13
N ARG A 76 2.45 1.52 10.92
CA ARG A 76 1.53 1.23 12.01
C ARG A 76 1.90 -0.07 12.75
N PHE A 77 2.19 -1.10 11.98
CA PHE A 77 2.54 -2.40 12.51
C PHE A 77 3.80 -2.34 13.37
N ARG A 78 4.79 -1.56 12.95
CA ARG A 78 6.00 -1.34 13.72
C ARG A 78 5.67 -0.85 15.13
N PHE A 79 4.85 0.18 15.23
CA PHE A 79 4.52 0.76 16.53
C PHE A 79 3.66 -0.18 17.37
N VAL A 80 2.76 -0.93 16.75
CA VAL A 80 1.98 -1.93 17.47
C VAL A 80 2.88 -2.98 18.09
N LEU A 81 3.86 -3.47 17.35
CA LEU A 81 4.80 -4.47 17.88
C LEU A 81 5.64 -3.90 19.04
N GLU A 82 6.06 -2.66 18.93
CA GLU A 82 6.79 -2.01 20.02
C GLU A 82 5.89 -1.87 21.25
N ASP A 83 4.65 -1.50 21.07
CA ASP A 83 3.71 -1.28 22.17
C ASP A 83 3.37 -2.57 22.93
N ILE A 84 3.34 -3.71 22.25
CA ILE A 84 3.02 -4.98 22.89
C ILE A 84 4.22 -5.64 23.57
N GLY A 85 5.36 -4.96 23.64
CA GLY A 85 6.48 -5.45 24.43
C GLY A 85 7.79 -5.66 23.68
N LEU A 86 7.86 -5.31 22.41
CA LEU A 86 9.09 -5.51 21.64
C LEU A 86 9.95 -4.26 21.58
N HIS A 87 9.97 -3.50 22.69
CA HIS A 87 10.73 -2.24 22.77
C HIS A 87 12.22 -2.44 22.52
N GLY A 88 12.77 -3.54 23.02
CA GLY A 88 14.19 -3.83 22.84
C GLY A 88 14.56 -4.29 21.45
N LEU A 89 13.59 -4.48 20.57
CA LEU A 89 13.79 -4.99 19.22
C LEU A 89 13.38 -3.98 18.16
N ARG A 90 13.61 -2.70 18.44
CA ARG A 90 13.19 -1.64 17.51
C ARG A 90 13.77 -1.80 16.12
N THR A 91 15.07 -2.07 16.03
CA THR A 91 15.73 -2.20 14.73
C THR A 91 15.24 -3.41 13.95
N PRO A 92 15.21 -4.64 14.51
CA PRO A 92 14.63 -5.77 13.78
C PRO A 92 13.18 -5.56 13.39
N VAL A 93 12.37 -4.98 14.26
CA VAL A 93 10.95 -4.72 13.97
C VAL A 93 10.82 -3.73 12.81
N ALA A 94 11.60 -2.64 12.84
CA ALA A 94 11.59 -1.65 11.78
C ALA A 94 12.06 -2.25 10.45
N LEU A 95 13.14 -3.03 10.48
CA LEU A 95 13.66 -3.67 9.27
C LEU A 95 12.65 -4.62 8.65
N LEU A 96 11.98 -5.44 9.46
CA LEU A 96 10.98 -6.36 8.95
C LEU A 96 9.76 -5.62 8.40
N SER A 97 9.28 -4.62 9.12
CA SER A 97 8.09 -3.87 8.72
C SER A 97 8.33 -3.11 7.42
N TYR A 98 9.35 -2.25 7.39
CA TYR A 98 9.63 -1.44 6.21
C TYR A 98 10.24 -2.26 5.09
N GLY A 99 11.04 -3.28 5.43
CA GLY A 99 11.58 -4.21 4.45
C GLY A 99 10.47 -4.96 3.74
N GLY A 100 9.45 -5.39 4.47
CA GLY A 100 8.28 -6.03 3.88
C GLY A 100 7.53 -5.11 2.93
N ALA A 101 7.35 -3.85 3.31
CA ALA A 101 6.70 -2.86 2.44
C ALA A 101 7.52 -2.59 1.18
N LEU A 102 8.84 -2.49 1.30
CA LEU A 102 9.72 -2.29 0.15
C LEU A 102 9.69 -3.50 -0.79
N ILE A 103 9.73 -4.71 -0.24
CA ILE A 103 9.65 -5.93 -1.03
C ILE A 103 8.31 -6.00 -1.74
N GLY A 104 7.22 -5.72 -1.05
CA GLY A 104 5.89 -5.69 -1.66
C GLY A 104 5.78 -4.68 -2.78
N THR A 105 6.36 -3.50 -2.58
CA THR A 105 6.40 -2.45 -3.62
C THR A 105 7.24 -2.91 -4.81
N ALA A 106 8.39 -3.52 -4.57
CA ALA A 106 9.26 -4.02 -5.64
C ALA A 106 8.56 -5.12 -6.44
N ILE A 107 7.87 -6.03 -5.78
CA ILE A 107 7.08 -7.07 -6.44
C ILE A 107 5.98 -6.43 -7.28
N THR A 108 5.30 -5.43 -6.76
CA THR A 108 4.25 -4.71 -7.48
C THR A 108 4.81 -4.07 -8.75
N LEU A 109 5.95 -3.37 -8.64
CA LEU A 109 6.61 -2.79 -9.79
C LEU A 109 6.97 -3.83 -10.83
N TRP A 110 7.52 -4.95 -10.38
CA TRP A 110 7.92 -6.02 -11.28
C TRP A 110 6.71 -6.61 -12.01
N VAL A 111 5.64 -6.90 -11.29
CA VAL A 111 4.42 -7.45 -11.89
C VAL A 111 3.81 -6.47 -12.90
N LEU A 112 3.71 -5.20 -12.53
CA LEU A 112 3.16 -4.18 -13.43
C LEU A 112 4.03 -3.99 -14.68
N TRP A 113 5.33 -4.17 -14.54
CA TRP A 113 6.24 -4.13 -15.69
C TRP A 113 5.98 -5.29 -16.66
N GLN A 114 5.65 -6.47 -16.13
CA GLN A 114 5.38 -7.66 -16.95
C GLN A 114 4.06 -7.58 -17.72
N ILE A 115 3.13 -6.81 -17.23
CA ILE A 115 1.84 -6.64 -17.90
C ILE A 115 1.98 -5.59 -19.01
#